data_0307b3e03a0a09d7817b59ba5ffadf36
#
_entry.id   0307b3e03a0a09d7817b59ba5ffadf36
#
_cell.length_a   1.000
_cell.length_b   1.000
_cell.length_c   1.000
_cell.angle_alpha   90.00
_cell.angle_beta   90.00
_cell.angle_gamma   90.00
#
_symmetry.space_group_name_H-M   'P 1'
#
loop_
_entity.id
_entity.type
_entity.pdbx_description
1 polymer ?
#
loop_
_entity_poly.entity_id
_entity_poly.type
_entity_poly.pdbx_seq_one_letter_code
_entity_poly.pdbx_strand_id
1 'polypeptide(L)'
;SQSLRQYGIRAVRMNDIAKNMNISKRTIYQVYNTKNNLINTCLDAYLSRIENLFYIIRYSSSDVLSCLWEISLAYMDNLYKGECAFWLDINRYLEYKYIYTAHNRMWRDGLGKVISACQQEDYVVPDLDIQMFLESFTTLLYNARIAECPPIVLHKSAYFMLRGIMTSQGAERLEKIENQFAESMKK
;
A
#
# COMPACT_ATOMS: atom_id res chain seq x y z
N SER A 1 -5.11 -3.90 14.26
CA SER A 1 -4.26 -4.07 15.43
C SER A 1 -2.94 -4.74 15.02
N GLN A 2 -1.87 -4.49 15.75
CA GLN A 2 -0.53 -5.03 15.45
C GLN A 2 -0.53 -6.56 15.43
N SER A 3 -1.25 -7.20 16.33
CA SER A 3 -1.38 -8.66 16.41
C SER A 3 -1.97 -9.28 15.14
N LEU A 4 -2.97 -8.64 14.51
CA LEU A 4 -3.56 -9.13 13.25
C LEU A 4 -2.55 -9.07 12.11
N ARG A 5 -1.68 -8.07 12.11
CA ARG A 5 -0.60 -7.94 11.09
C ARG A 5 0.51 -8.96 11.31
N GLN A 6 0.84 -9.25 12.56
CA GLN A 6 1.96 -10.13 12.91
C GLN A 6 1.64 -11.63 12.74
N TYR A 7 0.45 -12.06 13.18
CA TYR A 7 0.10 -13.48 13.24
C TYR A 7 -0.92 -13.92 12.20
N GLY A 8 -1.40 -12.99 11.36
CA GLY A 8 -2.51 -13.22 10.47
C GLY A 8 -3.87 -13.06 11.13
N ILE A 9 -4.91 -12.92 10.32
CA ILE A 9 -6.27 -12.67 10.82
C ILE A 9 -6.83 -13.91 11.51
N ARG A 10 -6.57 -15.09 10.97
CA ARG A 10 -7.17 -16.34 11.44
C ARG A 10 -6.61 -16.81 12.76
N ALA A 11 -5.30 -16.67 12.96
CA ALA A 11 -4.62 -17.12 14.18
C ALA A 11 -4.98 -16.30 15.41
N VAL A 12 -5.28 -15.02 15.27
CA VAL A 12 -5.56 -14.10 16.37
C VAL A 12 -6.98 -14.27 16.91
N ARG A 13 -7.10 -14.53 18.21
CA ARG A 13 -8.38 -14.64 18.92
C ARG A 13 -8.73 -13.32 19.62
N MET A 14 -10.03 -13.05 19.83
CA MET A 14 -10.50 -11.87 20.59
C MET A 14 -9.88 -11.79 21.98
N ASN A 15 -9.64 -12.92 22.63
CA ASN A 15 -8.99 -12.97 23.94
C ASN A 15 -7.53 -12.49 23.90
N ASP A 16 -6.80 -12.80 22.83
CA ASP A 16 -5.40 -12.39 22.67
C ASP A 16 -5.32 -10.88 22.45
N ILE A 17 -6.28 -10.34 21.70
CA ILE A 17 -6.40 -8.89 21.50
C ILE A 17 -6.74 -8.19 22.83
N ALA A 18 -7.68 -8.73 23.61
CA ALA A 18 -8.04 -8.18 24.92
C ALA A 18 -6.83 -8.14 25.87
N LYS A 19 -6.06 -9.23 25.94
CA LYS A 19 -4.81 -9.30 26.73
C LYS A 19 -3.80 -8.24 26.27
N ASN A 20 -3.56 -8.12 24.98
CA ASN A 20 -2.60 -7.13 24.45
C ASN A 20 -3.04 -5.68 24.64
N MET A 21 -4.33 -5.43 24.81
CA MET A 21 -4.88 -4.12 25.12
C MET A 21 -5.04 -3.87 26.62
N ASN A 22 -4.67 -4.83 27.48
CA ASN A 22 -4.89 -4.79 28.93
C ASN A 22 -6.34 -4.53 29.34
N ILE A 23 -7.29 -5.10 28.59
CA ILE A 23 -8.72 -5.02 28.87
C ILE A 23 -9.30 -6.42 29.10
N SER A 24 -10.47 -6.48 29.79
CA SER A 24 -11.14 -7.74 30.02
C SER A 24 -11.74 -8.31 28.72
N LYS A 25 -11.89 -9.66 28.68
CA LYS A 25 -12.65 -10.32 27.62
C LYS A 25 -14.07 -9.73 27.49
N ARG A 26 -14.73 -9.45 28.62
CA ARG A 26 -16.06 -8.84 28.65
C ARG A 26 -16.08 -7.49 27.94
N THR A 27 -15.08 -6.64 28.24
CA THR A 27 -14.96 -5.30 27.66
C THR A 27 -14.83 -5.34 26.14
N ILE A 28 -13.97 -6.23 25.60
CA ILE A 28 -13.79 -6.31 24.13
C ILE A 28 -15.07 -6.81 23.44
N TYR A 29 -15.83 -7.73 24.05
CA TYR A 29 -17.09 -8.22 23.48
C TYR A 29 -18.25 -7.22 23.65
N GLN A 30 -18.17 -6.30 24.63
CA GLN A 30 -19.12 -5.20 24.75
C GLN A 30 -18.92 -4.14 23.65
N VAL A 31 -17.65 -3.89 23.24
CA VAL A 31 -17.30 -2.94 22.19
C VAL A 31 -17.48 -3.57 20.80
N TYR A 32 -17.02 -4.81 20.63
CA TYR A 32 -17.06 -5.54 19.36
C TYR A 32 -17.78 -6.87 19.58
N ASN A 33 -19.05 -6.95 19.19
CA ASN A 33 -19.87 -8.15 19.36
C ASN A 33 -19.23 -9.39 18.69
N THR A 34 -18.51 -9.18 17.58
CA THR A 34 -17.87 -10.26 16.81
C THR A 34 -16.45 -9.87 16.39
N LYS A 35 -15.64 -10.88 16.05
CA LYS A 35 -14.31 -10.67 15.46
C LYS A 35 -14.40 -9.89 14.14
N ASN A 36 -15.43 -10.13 13.33
CA ASN A 36 -15.61 -9.43 12.06
C ASN A 36 -15.87 -7.94 12.28
N ASN A 37 -16.68 -7.56 13.28
CA ASN A 37 -16.88 -6.14 13.61
C ASN A 37 -15.57 -5.44 14.00
N LEU A 38 -14.73 -6.12 14.79
CA LEU A 38 -13.41 -5.59 15.11
C LEU A 38 -12.52 -5.46 13.86
N ILE A 39 -12.52 -6.45 12.98
CA ILE A 39 -11.75 -6.42 11.72
C ILE A 39 -12.22 -5.27 10.85
N ASN A 40 -13.53 -5.07 10.68
CA ASN A 40 -14.08 -3.97 9.88
C ASN A 40 -13.67 -2.61 10.44
N THR A 41 -13.78 -2.40 11.76
CA THR A 41 -13.32 -1.17 12.41
C THR A 41 -11.81 -0.93 12.17
N CYS A 42 -11.00 -2.00 12.23
CA CYS A 42 -9.58 -1.91 11.93
C CYS A 42 -9.31 -1.56 10.46
N LEU A 43 -10.12 -2.09 9.54
CA LEU A 43 -10.03 -1.80 8.11
C LEU A 43 -10.40 -0.33 7.85
N ASP A 44 -11.51 0.15 8.38
CA ASP A 44 -11.94 1.55 8.20
C ASP A 44 -10.86 2.53 8.70
N ALA A 45 -10.32 2.28 9.90
CA ALA A 45 -9.23 3.08 10.45
C ALA A 45 -7.93 2.99 9.62
N TYR A 46 -7.70 1.84 8.98
CA TYR A 46 -6.57 1.65 8.08
C TYR A 46 -6.78 2.45 6.78
N LEU A 47 -7.93 2.36 6.14
CA LEU A 47 -8.25 3.07 4.90
C LEU A 47 -8.21 4.59 5.11
N SER A 48 -8.79 5.10 6.21
CA SER A 48 -8.70 6.53 6.58
C SER A 48 -7.26 7.00 6.74
N ARG A 49 -6.37 6.13 7.24
CA ARG A 49 -4.94 6.45 7.37
C ARG A 49 -4.24 6.55 6.03
N ILE A 50 -4.62 5.69 5.06
CA ILE A 50 -4.10 5.78 3.69
C ILE A 50 -4.58 7.07 2.99
N GLU A 51 -5.85 7.45 3.16
CA GLU A 51 -6.37 8.71 2.62
C GLU A 51 -5.59 9.93 3.15
N ASN A 52 -5.37 9.97 4.47
CA ASN A 52 -4.57 11.02 5.10
C ASN A 52 -3.12 11.02 4.59
N LEU A 53 -2.52 9.84 4.38
CA LEU A 53 -1.18 9.72 3.82
C LEU A 53 -1.12 10.29 2.39
N PHE A 54 -2.09 9.97 1.53
CA PHE A 54 -2.18 10.55 0.19
C PHE A 54 -2.33 12.07 0.24
N TYR A 55 -3.15 12.59 1.14
CA TYR A 55 -3.28 14.03 1.33
C TYR A 55 -1.92 14.65 1.69
N ILE A 56 -1.24 14.13 2.70
CA ILE A 56 0.08 14.64 3.14
C ILE A 56 1.08 14.62 1.98
N ILE A 57 1.24 13.49 1.29
CA ILE A 57 2.20 13.36 0.18
C ILE A 57 1.89 14.38 -0.92
N ARG A 58 0.62 14.51 -1.33
CA ARG A 58 0.23 15.45 -2.39
C ARG A 58 0.52 16.91 -2.07
N TYR A 59 0.45 17.29 -0.79
CA TYR A 59 0.74 18.67 -0.36
C TYR A 59 2.22 18.91 -0.06
N SER A 60 3.01 17.89 0.23
CA SER A 60 4.43 18.02 0.55
C SER A 60 5.35 17.79 -0.65
N SER A 61 4.90 17.08 -1.68
CA SER A 61 5.71 16.78 -2.87
C SER A 61 5.96 18.03 -3.70
N SER A 62 7.16 18.14 -4.26
CA SER A 62 7.59 19.30 -5.05
C SER A 62 6.91 19.41 -6.41
N ASP A 63 6.52 18.29 -6.99
CA ASP A 63 5.84 18.16 -8.29
C ASP A 63 5.04 16.84 -8.37
N VAL A 64 4.25 16.67 -9.43
CA VAL A 64 3.38 15.49 -9.60
C VAL A 64 4.15 14.20 -9.77
N LEU A 65 5.35 14.22 -10.36
CA LEU A 65 6.17 13.02 -10.55
C LEU A 65 6.85 12.60 -9.24
N SER A 66 7.31 13.55 -8.45
CA SER A 66 7.77 13.31 -7.08
C SER A 66 6.65 12.70 -6.22
N CYS A 67 5.42 13.24 -6.34
CA CYS A 67 4.24 12.71 -5.67
C CYS A 67 3.96 11.25 -6.09
N LEU A 68 4.05 10.92 -7.39
CA LEU A 68 3.87 9.54 -7.89
C LEU A 68 4.91 8.59 -7.28
N TRP A 69 6.17 9.03 -7.23
CA TRP A 69 7.25 8.24 -6.64
C TRP A 69 7.04 8.00 -5.14
N GLU A 70 6.75 9.06 -4.39
CA GLU A 70 6.52 8.98 -2.94
C GLU A 70 5.30 8.12 -2.58
N ILE A 71 4.19 8.20 -3.32
CA ILE A 71 3.03 7.31 -3.12
C ILE A 71 3.40 5.86 -3.45
N SER A 72 4.20 5.62 -4.50
CA SER A 72 4.66 4.27 -4.84
C SER A 72 5.56 3.68 -3.76
N LEU A 73 6.46 4.47 -3.17
CA LEU A 73 7.26 4.08 -2.01
C LEU A 73 6.37 3.76 -0.79
N ALA A 74 5.37 4.60 -0.53
CA ALA A 74 4.43 4.40 0.56
C ALA A 74 3.60 3.11 0.38
N TYR A 75 3.24 2.76 -0.86
CA TYR A 75 2.59 1.48 -1.16
C TYR A 75 3.48 0.28 -0.82
N MET A 76 4.73 0.30 -1.27
CA MET A 76 5.70 -0.77 -0.97
C MET A 76 5.95 -0.89 0.53
N ASP A 77 6.21 0.24 1.22
CA ASP A 77 6.37 0.27 2.68
C ASP A 77 5.14 -0.30 3.41
N ASN A 78 3.94 0.00 2.91
CA ASN A 78 2.71 -0.54 3.45
C ASN A 78 2.62 -2.07 3.32
N LEU A 79 3.07 -2.65 2.19
CA LEU A 79 3.12 -4.09 2.01
C LEU A 79 4.08 -4.76 3.02
N TYR A 80 5.20 -4.10 3.36
CA TYR A 80 6.16 -4.62 4.35
C TYR A 80 5.77 -4.36 5.81
N LYS A 81 4.91 -3.39 6.10
CA LYS A 81 4.35 -3.18 7.46
C LYS A 81 3.42 -4.31 7.91
N GLY A 82 2.89 -5.10 6.97
CA GLY A 82 2.15 -6.32 7.26
C GLY A 82 3.04 -7.54 7.13
N GLU A 83 2.95 -8.49 8.07
CA GLU A 83 3.60 -9.79 7.93
C GLU A 83 2.98 -10.59 6.76
N CYS A 84 3.77 -11.47 6.14
CA CYS A 84 3.28 -12.33 5.06
C CYS A 84 2.02 -13.11 5.46
N ALA A 85 1.96 -13.58 6.71
CA ALA A 85 0.80 -14.31 7.23
C ALA A 85 -0.51 -13.52 7.11
N PHE A 86 -0.48 -12.20 7.33
CA PHE A 86 -1.66 -11.34 7.16
C PHE A 86 -2.11 -11.27 5.70
N TRP A 87 -1.17 -11.03 4.77
CA TRP A 87 -1.46 -10.94 3.34
C TRP A 87 -1.91 -12.27 2.76
N LEU A 88 -1.31 -13.39 3.22
CA LEU A 88 -1.72 -14.74 2.85
C LEU A 88 -3.14 -15.05 3.30
N ASP A 89 -3.51 -14.68 4.54
CA ASP A 89 -4.85 -14.91 5.07
C ASP A 89 -5.92 -14.17 4.26
N ILE A 90 -5.71 -12.89 3.96
CA ILE A 90 -6.70 -12.08 3.22
C ILE A 90 -6.82 -12.50 1.75
N ASN A 91 -5.78 -13.13 1.18
CA ASN A 91 -5.84 -13.69 -0.16
C ASN A 91 -6.46 -15.10 -0.17
N ARG A 92 -6.14 -15.92 0.82
CA ARG A 92 -6.52 -17.33 0.88
C ARG A 92 -7.96 -17.55 1.30
N TYR A 93 -8.47 -16.76 2.25
CA TYR A 93 -9.80 -16.98 2.83
C TYR A 93 -10.82 -16.03 2.21
N LEU A 94 -11.84 -16.62 1.58
CA LEU A 94 -12.90 -15.88 0.88
C LEU A 94 -13.61 -14.86 1.77
N GLU A 95 -13.76 -15.18 3.06
CA GLU A 95 -14.36 -14.31 4.08
C GLU A 95 -13.59 -13.00 4.31
N TYR A 96 -12.30 -12.93 3.92
CA TYR A 96 -11.45 -11.73 4.06
C TYR A 96 -11.09 -11.06 2.73
N LYS A 97 -11.59 -11.61 1.61
CA LYS A 97 -11.29 -11.08 0.27
C LYS A 97 -11.69 -9.61 0.10
N TYR A 98 -12.73 -9.17 0.81
CA TYR A 98 -13.15 -7.77 0.79
C TYR A 98 -12.09 -6.82 1.31
N ILE A 99 -11.23 -7.25 2.26
CA ILE A 99 -10.10 -6.46 2.78
C ILE A 99 -9.08 -6.22 1.67
N TYR A 100 -8.73 -7.28 0.92
CA TYR A 100 -7.84 -7.19 -0.23
C TYR A 100 -8.41 -6.26 -1.31
N THR A 101 -9.68 -6.41 -1.61
CA THR A 101 -10.36 -5.58 -2.61
C THR A 101 -10.37 -4.10 -2.20
N ALA A 102 -10.71 -3.79 -0.95
CA ALA A 102 -10.73 -2.42 -0.43
C ALA A 102 -9.32 -1.80 -0.41
N HIS A 103 -8.32 -2.57 0.03
CA HIS A 103 -6.91 -2.17 0.00
C HIS A 103 -6.46 -1.81 -1.42
N ASN A 104 -6.63 -2.73 -2.36
CA ASN A 104 -6.19 -2.51 -3.74
C ASN A 104 -6.90 -1.35 -4.41
N ARG A 105 -8.22 -1.22 -4.20
CA ARG A 105 -8.98 -0.10 -4.74
C ARG A 105 -8.46 1.24 -4.24
N MET A 106 -8.22 1.37 -2.93
CA MET A 106 -7.72 2.61 -2.33
C MET A 106 -6.38 3.03 -2.95
N TRP A 107 -5.42 2.09 -3.07
CA TRP A 107 -4.11 2.38 -3.65
C TRP A 107 -4.18 2.68 -5.14
N ARG A 108 -4.97 1.92 -5.92
CA ARG A 108 -5.15 2.16 -7.36
C ARG A 108 -5.82 3.50 -7.63
N ASP A 109 -6.84 3.87 -6.86
CA ASP A 109 -7.50 5.17 -6.98
C ASP A 109 -6.54 6.33 -6.67
N GLY A 110 -5.71 6.17 -5.65
CA GLY A 110 -4.69 7.16 -5.28
C GLY A 110 -3.62 7.33 -6.35
N LEU A 111 -3.00 6.24 -6.77
CA LEU A 111 -1.97 6.21 -7.82
C LEU A 111 -2.53 6.67 -9.17
N GLY A 112 -3.74 6.23 -9.53
CA GLY A 112 -4.36 6.58 -10.82
C GLY A 112 -4.58 8.07 -11.00
N LYS A 113 -5.00 8.77 -9.94
CA LYS A 113 -5.16 10.23 -9.94
C LYS A 113 -3.83 10.94 -10.22
N VAL A 114 -2.74 10.44 -9.64
CA VAL A 114 -1.41 11.06 -9.81
C VAL A 114 -0.80 10.72 -11.17
N ILE A 115 -0.98 9.48 -11.66
CA ILE A 115 -0.55 9.11 -13.03
C ILE A 115 -1.29 9.97 -14.07
N SER A 116 -2.61 10.18 -13.90
CA SER A 116 -3.37 11.06 -14.79
C SER A 116 -2.85 12.50 -14.76
N ALA A 117 -2.45 13.02 -13.60
CA ALA A 117 -1.82 14.33 -13.51
C ALA A 117 -0.43 14.35 -14.19
N CYS A 118 0.36 13.28 -14.07
CA CYS A 118 1.63 13.13 -14.78
C CYS A 118 1.45 13.06 -16.31
N GLN A 119 0.35 12.48 -16.82
CA GLN A 119 0.01 12.54 -18.25
C GLN A 119 -0.28 13.98 -18.71
N GLN A 120 -1.01 14.76 -17.90
CA GLN A 120 -1.32 16.16 -18.22
C GLN A 120 -0.08 17.06 -18.28
N GLU A 121 0.98 16.69 -17.54
CA GLU A 121 2.27 17.39 -17.52
C GLU A 121 3.35 16.73 -18.42
N ASP A 122 2.94 15.88 -19.37
CA ASP A 122 3.83 15.19 -20.32
C ASP A 122 4.94 14.33 -19.68
N TYR A 123 4.81 13.92 -18.43
CA TYR A 123 5.75 12.98 -17.80
C TYR A 123 5.44 11.51 -18.11
N VAL A 124 4.16 11.17 -18.29
CA VAL A 124 3.69 9.82 -18.60
C VAL A 124 3.11 9.83 -20.02
N VAL A 125 3.33 8.73 -20.77
CA VAL A 125 2.83 8.60 -22.15
C VAL A 125 1.30 8.73 -22.20
N PRO A 126 0.73 9.48 -23.16
CA PRO A 126 -0.69 9.84 -23.17
C PRO A 126 -1.62 8.67 -23.48
N ASP A 127 -1.13 7.65 -24.15
CA ASP A 127 -1.89 6.46 -24.57
C ASP A 127 -1.87 5.32 -23.56
N LEU A 128 -1.31 5.55 -22.36
CA LEU A 128 -1.30 4.55 -21.28
C LEU A 128 -2.72 4.25 -20.78
N ASP A 129 -3.10 2.98 -20.81
CA ASP A 129 -4.24 2.50 -20.01
C ASP A 129 -3.82 2.42 -18.53
N ILE A 130 -4.20 3.46 -17.78
CA ILE A 130 -3.85 3.61 -16.37
C ILE A 130 -4.39 2.43 -15.54
N GLN A 131 -5.60 1.95 -15.83
CA GLN A 131 -6.22 0.88 -15.04
C GLN A 131 -5.48 -0.45 -15.26
N MET A 132 -5.18 -0.79 -16.50
CA MET A 132 -4.42 -1.98 -16.85
C MET A 132 -3.00 -1.94 -16.24
N PHE A 133 -2.34 -0.78 -16.32
CA PHE A 133 -1.02 -0.60 -15.70
C PHE A 133 -1.08 -0.81 -14.19
N LEU A 134 -2.02 -0.16 -13.50
CA LEU A 134 -2.14 -0.26 -12.04
C LEU A 134 -2.51 -1.66 -11.57
N GLU A 135 -3.31 -2.39 -12.35
CA GLU A 135 -3.60 -3.78 -12.05
C GLU A 135 -2.33 -4.63 -12.10
N SER A 136 -1.53 -4.48 -13.14
CA SER A 136 -0.24 -5.17 -13.29
C SER A 136 0.75 -4.77 -12.20
N PHE A 137 0.90 -3.46 -11.95
CA PHE A 137 1.80 -2.89 -10.96
C PHE A 137 1.51 -3.38 -9.54
N THR A 138 0.26 -3.24 -9.10
CA THR A 138 -0.12 -3.64 -7.74
C THR A 138 -0.08 -5.16 -7.56
N THR A 139 -0.48 -5.93 -8.57
CA THR A 139 -0.45 -7.40 -8.53
C THR A 139 0.98 -7.93 -8.46
N LEU A 140 1.89 -7.39 -9.28
CA LEU A 140 3.30 -7.80 -9.27
C LEU A 140 3.94 -7.55 -7.91
N LEU A 141 3.79 -6.34 -7.37
CA LEU A 141 4.39 -5.98 -6.08
C LEU A 141 3.79 -6.78 -4.92
N TYR A 142 2.48 -7.02 -4.94
CA TYR A 142 1.82 -7.86 -3.95
C TYR A 142 2.33 -9.31 -4.01
N ASN A 143 2.39 -9.92 -5.20
CA ASN A 143 2.89 -11.28 -5.37
C ASN A 143 4.37 -11.40 -4.98
N ALA A 144 5.19 -10.42 -5.32
CA ALA A 144 6.58 -10.39 -4.90
C ALA A 144 6.70 -10.33 -3.36
N ARG A 145 5.81 -9.56 -2.68
CA ARG A 145 5.76 -9.55 -1.21
C ARG A 145 5.35 -10.90 -0.63
N ILE A 146 4.35 -11.58 -1.21
CA ILE A 146 3.92 -12.93 -0.81
C ILE A 146 5.05 -13.95 -1.00
N ALA A 147 5.84 -13.82 -2.07
CA ALA A 147 7.02 -14.63 -2.34
C ALA A 147 8.23 -14.25 -1.47
N GLU A 148 8.06 -13.37 -0.47
CA GLU A 148 9.10 -12.91 0.46
C GLU A 148 10.32 -12.26 -0.23
N CYS A 149 10.11 -11.68 -1.41
CA CYS A 149 11.18 -10.95 -2.10
C CYS A 149 11.74 -9.84 -1.21
N PRO A 150 13.06 -9.63 -1.20
CA PRO A 150 13.66 -8.53 -0.42
C PRO A 150 13.11 -7.15 -0.82
N PRO A 151 12.99 -6.18 0.11
CA PRO A 151 12.49 -4.83 -0.18
C PRO A 151 13.16 -4.16 -1.36
N ILE A 152 14.45 -4.33 -1.51
CA ILE A 152 15.22 -3.73 -2.62
C ILE A 152 14.78 -4.26 -3.99
N VAL A 153 14.33 -5.51 -4.08
CA VAL A 153 13.82 -6.10 -5.33
C VAL A 153 12.50 -5.44 -5.71
N LEU A 154 11.57 -5.26 -4.75
CA LEU A 154 10.32 -4.56 -4.99
C LEU A 154 10.56 -3.11 -5.42
N HIS A 155 11.47 -2.43 -4.74
CA HIS A 155 11.82 -1.04 -5.03
C HIS A 155 12.31 -0.88 -6.48
N LYS A 156 13.25 -1.71 -6.89
CA LYS A 156 13.76 -1.71 -8.27
C LYS A 156 12.68 -2.11 -9.28
N SER A 157 11.86 -3.11 -8.98
CA SER A 157 10.76 -3.51 -9.87
C SER A 157 9.77 -2.37 -10.06
N ALA A 158 9.37 -1.69 -9.00
CA ALA A 158 8.49 -0.52 -9.07
C ALA A 158 9.11 0.62 -9.90
N TYR A 159 10.39 0.92 -9.66
CA TYR A 159 11.13 1.92 -10.44
C TYR A 159 11.12 1.61 -11.93
N PHE A 160 11.47 0.39 -12.32
CA PHE A 160 11.51 0.02 -13.75
C PHE A 160 10.13 -0.01 -14.39
N MET A 161 9.10 -0.44 -13.68
CA MET A 161 7.73 -0.39 -14.19
C MET A 161 7.26 1.06 -14.40
N LEU A 162 7.52 1.95 -13.44
CA LEU A 162 7.19 3.37 -13.57
C LEU A 162 7.98 4.02 -14.70
N ARG A 163 9.28 3.75 -14.78
CA ARG A 163 10.12 4.27 -15.88
C ARG A 163 9.65 3.82 -17.25
N GLY A 164 9.09 2.61 -17.36
CA GLY A 164 8.55 2.05 -18.60
C GLY A 164 7.32 2.75 -19.16
N ILE A 165 6.60 3.52 -18.34
CA ILE A 165 5.43 4.32 -18.78
C ILE A 165 5.75 5.80 -18.96
N MET A 166 7.01 6.22 -18.75
CA MET A 166 7.41 7.62 -18.85
C MET A 166 7.70 8.04 -20.27
N THR A 167 7.47 9.31 -20.57
CA THR A 167 8.10 10.01 -21.68
C THR A 167 9.61 10.15 -21.44
N SER A 168 10.37 10.59 -22.43
CA SER A 168 11.81 10.86 -22.23
C SER A 168 12.06 11.86 -21.10
N GLN A 169 11.28 12.95 -21.06
CA GLN A 169 11.35 13.96 -19.99
C GLN A 169 11.00 13.38 -18.62
N GLY A 170 9.94 12.56 -18.54
CA GLY A 170 9.52 11.88 -17.31
C GLY A 170 10.59 10.92 -16.81
N ALA A 171 11.21 10.15 -17.70
CA ALA A 171 12.26 9.18 -17.35
C ALA A 171 13.50 9.87 -16.75
N GLU A 172 13.97 10.97 -17.38
CA GLU A 172 15.10 11.76 -16.86
C GLU A 172 14.78 12.38 -15.49
N ARG A 173 13.55 12.87 -15.30
CA ARG A 173 13.12 13.45 -14.04
C ARG A 173 12.99 12.39 -12.94
N LEU A 174 12.41 11.22 -13.25
CA LEU A 174 12.28 10.11 -12.31
C LEU A 174 13.65 9.60 -11.85
N GLU A 175 14.63 9.52 -12.74
CA GLU A 175 16.00 9.12 -12.40
C GLU A 175 16.64 10.09 -11.39
N LYS A 176 16.43 11.40 -11.56
CA LYS A 176 16.92 12.41 -10.61
C LYS A 176 16.27 12.25 -9.23
N ILE A 177 14.95 12.00 -9.19
CA ILE A 177 14.20 11.78 -7.95
C ILE A 177 14.73 10.54 -7.22
N GLU A 178 14.91 9.44 -7.95
CA GLU A 178 15.40 8.17 -7.38
C GLU A 178 16.82 8.30 -6.83
N ASN A 179 17.72 8.98 -7.54
CA ASN A 179 19.08 9.24 -7.08
C ASN A 179 19.11 10.07 -5.79
N GLN A 180 18.30 11.13 -5.70
CA GLN A 180 18.18 11.94 -4.48
C GLN A 180 17.66 11.11 -3.30
N PHE A 181 16.68 10.25 -3.54
CA PHE A 181 16.16 9.35 -2.53
C PHE A 181 17.22 8.35 -2.06
N ALA A 182 17.95 7.71 -2.98
CA ALA A 182 19.03 6.78 -2.66
C ALA A 182 20.18 7.41 -1.85
N GLU A 183 20.50 8.68 -2.10
CA GLU A 183 21.49 9.44 -1.32
C GLU A 183 20.99 9.75 0.10
N SER A 184 19.71 10.07 0.25
CA SER A 184 19.11 10.35 1.56
C SER A 184 19.09 9.13 2.50
N MET A 185 19.02 7.92 1.93
CA MET A 185 19.02 6.65 2.68
C MET A 185 20.42 6.21 3.15
N LYS A 186 21.50 6.86 2.65
CA LYS A 186 22.89 6.56 3.04
C LYS A 186 23.39 7.42 4.22
N LYS A 187 22.62 8.41 4.61
CA LYS A 187 22.90 9.32 5.76
C LYS A 187 22.18 8.87 7.00
#